data_4967a579a5cbab919555ee0c38b8abd5
#
_entry.id   4967a579a5cbab919555ee0c38b8abd5
#
_cell.length_a   1.000
_cell.length_b   1.000
_cell.length_c   1.000
_cell.angle_alpha   90.00
_cell.angle_beta   90.00
_cell.angle_gamma   90.00
#
_symmetry.space_group_name_H-M   'P 1'
#
loop_
_entity.id
_entity.type
_entity.pdbx_description
1 polymer ?
#
loop_
_entity_poly.entity_id
_entity_poly.type
_entity_poly.pdbx_seq_one_letter_code
_entity_poly.pdbx_strand_id
1 'polypeptide(L)'
;QQLGRGLRKADGKEYVVILDFIGNYNNNFMIPIALSGDRTYNKDNIRRYIMEGGRVIPGASTVHFDEISKKRIFASVDNANFSDIKLIKENYTNLKNKLGRIPHLRDFDDYGEMDVARIFDNNSLGSYYKFLVKYEKDYKLRLSQEEEKIVEFISKKLANGKRIQELQLLKRMLMYAKGLSKCGLFSSLSQDM
;
A
#
# COMPACT_ATOMS: atom_id res chain seq x y z
N GLN A 1 15.13 13.65 -11.61
CA GLN A 1 15.74 14.46 -12.69
C GLN A 1 17.09 13.89 -13.18
N GLN A 2 17.98 13.42 -12.30
CA GLN A 2 19.29 12.88 -12.70
C GLN A 2 19.16 11.61 -13.54
N LEU A 3 18.34 10.64 -13.10
CA LEU A 3 18.04 9.43 -13.87
C LEU A 3 17.41 9.75 -15.23
N GLY A 4 16.46 10.67 -15.29
CA GLY A 4 15.81 11.07 -16.54
C GLY A 4 16.78 11.67 -17.56
N ARG A 5 17.84 12.36 -17.13
CA ARG A 5 18.89 12.84 -18.02
C ARG A 5 19.74 11.69 -18.54
N GLY A 6 20.11 10.75 -17.68
CA GLY A 6 20.87 9.56 -18.06
C GLY A 6 20.10 8.65 -19.04
N LEU A 7 18.78 8.57 -18.93
CA LEU A 7 17.94 7.71 -19.75
C LEU A 7 17.54 8.31 -21.11
N ARG A 8 17.95 9.55 -21.44
CA ARG A 8 17.66 10.13 -22.75
C ARG A 8 18.32 9.31 -23.87
N LYS A 9 17.55 9.09 -24.92
CA LYS A 9 18.06 8.44 -26.13
C LYS A 9 19.12 9.34 -26.79
N ALA A 10 20.20 8.74 -27.23
CA ALA A 10 21.26 9.38 -28.01
C ALA A 10 21.79 8.35 -29.01
N ASP A 11 22.27 8.80 -30.13
CA ASP A 11 22.84 7.94 -31.18
C ASP A 11 24.04 7.15 -30.62
N GLY A 12 24.07 5.84 -30.90
CA GLY A 12 25.11 4.94 -30.39
C GLY A 12 24.98 4.55 -28.92
N LYS A 13 23.90 4.94 -28.23
CA LYS A 13 23.66 4.59 -26.84
C LYS A 13 22.71 3.40 -26.73
N GLU A 14 23.24 2.24 -26.41
CA GLU A 14 22.47 0.99 -26.29
C GLU A 14 21.91 0.77 -24.89
N TYR A 15 22.65 1.15 -23.85
CA TYR A 15 22.25 0.98 -22.44
C TYR A 15 22.85 2.04 -21.53
N VAL A 16 22.37 2.08 -20.30
CA VAL A 16 22.89 2.94 -19.22
C VAL A 16 23.14 2.08 -18.00
N VAL A 17 24.34 2.22 -17.44
CA VAL A 17 24.67 1.62 -16.14
C VAL A 17 24.44 2.67 -15.05
N ILE A 18 23.66 2.30 -14.05
CA ILE A 18 23.38 3.12 -12.88
C ILE A 18 24.05 2.45 -11.69
N LEU A 19 24.98 3.14 -11.05
CA LEU A 19 25.59 2.70 -9.80
C LEU A 19 24.94 3.45 -8.65
N ASP A 20 24.24 2.73 -7.78
CA ASP A 20 23.63 3.26 -6.58
C ASP A 20 24.38 2.76 -5.34
N PHE A 21 24.81 3.70 -4.49
CA PHE A 21 25.58 3.41 -3.30
C PHE A 21 24.67 3.35 -2.08
N ILE A 22 24.44 2.16 -1.57
CA ILE A 22 23.62 1.93 -0.39
C ILE A 22 24.36 2.45 0.85
N GLY A 23 23.89 3.57 1.38
CA GLY A 23 24.41 4.19 2.60
C GLY A 23 23.94 3.50 3.90
N ASN A 24 24.27 4.08 5.03
CA ASN A 24 23.84 3.61 6.36
C ASN A 24 22.45 4.15 6.72
N TYR A 25 21.48 3.99 5.84
CA TYR A 25 20.09 4.39 6.10
C TYR A 25 19.32 3.25 6.77
N ASN A 26 18.47 3.60 7.72
CA ASN A 26 17.63 2.61 8.41
C ASN A 26 16.57 1.98 7.50
N ASN A 27 16.25 2.64 6.39
CA ASN A 27 15.17 2.24 5.48
C ASN A 27 15.68 1.63 4.16
N ASN A 28 16.82 0.95 4.16
CA ASN A 28 17.38 0.30 2.96
C ASN A 28 16.42 -0.75 2.37
N PHE A 29 15.46 -1.25 3.14
CA PHE A 29 14.37 -2.12 2.65
C PHE A 29 13.48 -1.46 1.60
N MET A 30 13.45 -0.11 1.53
CA MET A 30 12.67 0.62 0.51
C MET A 30 13.24 0.44 -0.89
N ILE A 31 14.53 0.17 -1.03
CA ILE A 31 15.18 0.01 -2.34
C ILE A 31 14.57 -1.15 -3.13
N PRO A 32 14.55 -2.40 -2.63
CA PRO A 32 13.91 -3.49 -3.35
C PRO A 32 12.40 -3.30 -3.54
N ILE A 33 11.69 -2.63 -2.63
CA ILE A 33 10.27 -2.31 -2.78
C ILE A 33 10.08 -1.35 -3.97
N ALA A 34 10.85 -0.28 -4.04
CA ALA A 34 10.78 0.69 -5.13
C ALA A 34 11.11 0.07 -6.50
N LEU A 35 12.09 -0.84 -6.53
CA LEU A 35 12.52 -1.50 -7.77
C LEU A 35 11.58 -2.61 -8.21
N SER A 36 11.01 -3.38 -7.29
CA SER A 36 10.05 -4.46 -7.60
C SER A 36 8.64 -3.96 -7.88
N GLY A 37 8.29 -2.78 -7.36
CA GLY A 37 6.91 -2.29 -7.35
C GLY A 37 6.00 -3.05 -6.39
N ASP A 38 6.53 -3.97 -5.57
CA ASP A 38 5.76 -4.72 -4.58
C ASP A 38 5.43 -3.84 -3.36
N ARG A 39 4.17 -3.41 -3.29
CA ARG A 39 3.64 -2.55 -2.23
C ARG A 39 3.09 -3.35 -1.03
N THR A 40 3.20 -4.66 -1.05
CA THR A 40 2.68 -5.51 0.04
C THR A 40 3.52 -5.42 1.31
N TYR A 41 4.76 -4.96 1.21
CA TYR A 41 5.73 -4.94 2.31
C TYR A 41 5.93 -6.33 2.94
N ASN A 42 5.75 -7.40 2.17
CA ASN A 42 5.98 -8.75 2.63
C ASN A 42 7.48 -9.03 2.66
N LYS A 43 8.01 -9.35 3.85
CA LYS A 43 9.44 -9.60 4.05
C LYS A 43 9.98 -10.73 3.17
N ASP A 44 9.19 -11.76 2.93
CA ASP A 44 9.61 -12.91 2.13
C ASP A 44 9.64 -12.56 0.64
N ASN A 45 8.69 -11.75 0.15
CA ASN A 45 8.73 -11.23 -1.21
C ASN A 45 9.95 -10.34 -1.44
N ILE A 46 10.26 -9.46 -0.49
CA ILE A 46 11.42 -8.58 -0.56
C ILE A 46 12.71 -9.42 -0.58
N ARG A 47 12.84 -10.41 0.29
CA ARG A 47 14.01 -11.32 0.33
C ARG A 47 14.16 -12.07 -0.98
N ARG A 48 13.07 -12.65 -1.49
CA ARG A 48 13.07 -13.36 -2.76
C ARG A 48 13.53 -12.46 -3.91
N TYR A 49 13.00 -11.24 -4.00
CA TYR A 49 13.42 -10.27 -5.03
C TYR A 49 14.92 -10.00 -4.99
N ILE A 50 15.50 -9.81 -3.81
CA ILE A 50 16.94 -9.57 -3.64
C ILE A 50 17.75 -10.80 -4.06
N MET A 51 17.29 -12.00 -3.72
CA MET A 51 17.99 -13.26 -4.07
C MET A 51 17.93 -13.58 -5.56
N GLU A 52 16.79 -13.32 -6.20
CA GLU A 52 16.57 -13.57 -7.63
C GLU A 52 17.25 -12.53 -8.53
N GLY A 53 17.81 -11.45 -7.94
CA GLY A 53 18.64 -10.48 -8.66
C GLY A 53 17.94 -9.77 -9.80
N GLY A 54 16.71 -9.28 -9.56
CA GLY A 54 16.04 -8.41 -10.53
C GLY A 54 15.51 -9.11 -11.79
N ARG A 55 15.45 -10.45 -11.84
CA ARG A 55 14.78 -11.21 -12.93
C ARG A 55 13.29 -10.88 -13.07
N VAL A 56 12.75 -10.15 -12.10
CA VAL A 56 11.33 -9.79 -12.02
C VAL A 56 11.05 -8.40 -12.62
N ILE A 57 12.07 -7.65 -13.06
CA ILE A 57 11.85 -6.33 -13.68
C ILE A 57 11.36 -6.53 -15.11
N PRO A 58 10.16 -5.98 -15.46
CA PRO A 58 9.68 -6.03 -16.82
C PRO A 58 10.62 -5.30 -17.79
N GLY A 59 10.94 -5.93 -18.90
CA GLY A 59 11.78 -5.33 -19.95
C GLY A 59 13.22 -5.83 -19.96
N ALA A 60 14.10 -5.08 -20.61
CA ALA A 60 15.51 -5.42 -20.78
C ALA A 60 16.42 -4.93 -19.64
N SER A 61 15.83 -4.39 -18.56
CA SER A 61 16.58 -3.87 -17.42
C SER A 61 16.94 -4.98 -16.44
N THR A 62 18.15 -4.93 -15.88
CA THR A 62 18.60 -5.84 -14.83
C THR A 62 19.06 -5.06 -13.61
N VAL A 63 18.85 -5.62 -12.41
CA VAL A 63 19.39 -5.08 -11.16
C VAL A 63 20.30 -6.11 -10.52
N HIS A 64 21.45 -5.67 -10.11
CA HIS A 64 22.41 -6.50 -9.38
C HIS A 64 22.71 -5.86 -8.02
N PHE A 65 22.59 -6.65 -6.96
CA PHE A 65 23.01 -6.26 -5.61
C PHE A 65 24.32 -6.98 -5.27
N ASP A 66 25.34 -6.23 -4.87
CA ASP A 66 26.54 -6.83 -4.32
C ASP A 66 26.29 -7.47 -2.94
N GLU A 67 27.19 -8.32 -2.46
CA GLU A 67 26.99 -9.08 -1.24
C GLU A 67 26.91 -8.21 0.03
N ILE A 68 27.58 -7.05 0.05
CA ILE A 68 27.54 -6.11 1.18
C ILE A 68 26.17 -5.43 1.20
N SER A 69 25.71 -4.98 0.02
CA SER A 69 24.38 -4.37 -0.14
C SER A 69 23.27 -5.34 0.25
N LYS A 70 23.32 -6.61 -0.21
CA LYS A 70 22.37 -7.65 0.18
C LYS A 70 22.30 -7.81 1.70
N LYS A 71 23.45 -7.95 2.37
CA LYS A 71 23.49 -8.08 3.84
C LYS A 71 22.87 -6.89 4.54
N ARG A 72 23.15 -5.66 4.09
CA ARG A 72 22.56 -4.43 4.67
C ARG A 72 21.05 -4.36 4.46
N ILE A 73 20.58 -4.70 3.26
CA ILE A 73 19.14 -4.71 2.96
C ILE A 73 18.45 -5.79 3.79
N PHE A 74 18.99 -7.00 3.89
CA PHE A 74 18.42 -8.06 4.73
C PHE A 74 18.34 -7.64 6.20
N ALA A 75 19.39 -7.09 6.75
CA ALA A 75 19.38 -6.57 8.13
C ALA A 75 18.31 -5.47 8.31
N SER A 76 18.14 -4.59 7.32
CA SER A 76 17.10 -3.57 7.32
C SER A 76 15.70 -4.17 7.26
N VAL A 77 15.47 -5.20 6.41
CA VAL A 77 14.19 -5.93 6.30
C VAL A 77 13.86 -6.66 7.62
N ASP A 78 14.85 -7.29 8.24
CA ASP A 78 14.65 -8.04 9.48
C ASP A 78 14.24 -7.13 10.63
N ASN A 79 14.87 -5.96 10.73
CA ASN A 79 14.62 -4.96 11.76
C ASN A 79 13.39 -4.10 11.45
N ALA A 80 12.90 -4.07 10.21
CA ALA A 80 11.75 -3.25 9.85
C ALA A 80 10.46 -3.78 10.46
N ASN A 81 9.71 -2.87 11.07
CA ASN A 81 8.34 -3.12 11.49
C ASN A 81 7.37 -2.51 10.47
N PHE A 82 6.96 -3.31 9.49
CA PHE A 82 6.04 -2.84 8.43
C PHE A 82 4.60 -2.62 8.91
N SER A 83 4.26 -3.10 10.10
CA SER A 83 2.98 -2.80 10.76
C SER A 83 3.03 -1.52 11.59
N ASP A 84 4.13 -0.76 11.53
CA ASP A 84 4.29 0.47 12.30
C ASP A 84 3.28 1.54 11.82
N ILE A 85 2.50 2.04 12.77
CA ILE A 85 1.57 3.15 12.56
C ILE A 85 2.28 4.38 11.98
N LYS A 86 3.55 4.60 12.33
CA LYS A 86 4.34 5.71 11.81
C LYS A 86 4.50 5.61 10.29
N LEU A 87 4.85 4.43 9.78
CA LEU A 87 4.98 4.17 8.35
C LEU A 87 3.63 4.33 7.62
N ILE A 88 2.55 3.81 8.22
CA ILE A 88 1.19 3.95 7.67
C ILE A 88 0.80 5.43 7.57
N LYS A 89 1.06 6.21 8.62
CA LYS A 89 0.78 7.66 8.65
C LYS A 89 1.58 8.44 7.62
N GLU A 90 2.86 8.12 7.45
CA GLU A 90 3.74 8.76 6.47
C GLU A 90 3.22 8.52 5.05
N ASN A 91 2.94 7.28 4.69
CA ASN A 91 2.38 6.93 3.37
C ASN A 91 1.03 7.60 3.12
N TYR A 92 0.13 7.59 4.13
CA TYR A 92 -1.15 8.30 4.05
C TYR A 92 -0.96 9.79 3.82
N THR A 93 -0.07 10.43 4.59
CA THR A 93 0.18 11.87 4.48
C THR A 93 0.74 12.25 3.11
N ASN A 94 1.66 11.45 2.59
CA ASN A 94 2.22 11.65 1.25
C ASN A 94 1.13 11.53 0.18
N LEU A 95 0.27 10.52 0.27
CA LEU A 95 -0.84 10.33 -0.65
C LEU A 95 -1.87 11.47 -0.54
N LYS A 96 -2.25 11.88 0.69
CA LYS A 96 -3.14 13.01 0.94
C LYS A 96 -2.60 14.30 0.34
N ASN A 97 -1.32 14.61 0.54
CA ASN A 97 -0.66 15.79 -0.02
C ASN A 97 -0.64 15.75 -1.56
N LYS A 98 -0.40 14.58 -2.14
CA LYS A 98 -0.41 14.38 -3.59
C LYS A 98 -1.79 14.62 -4.21
N LEU A 99 -2.85 14.23 -3.51
CA LEU A 99 -4.24 14.34 -3.98
C LEU A 99 -4.92 15.66 -3.59
N GLY A 100 -4.42 16.36 -2.56
CA GLY A 100 -5.06 17.56 -2.00
C GLY A 100 -6.36 17.30 -1.25
N ARG A 101 -6.71 16.04 -0.96
CA ARG A 101 -7.93 15.62 -0.26
C ARG A 101 -7.68 14.35 0.58
N ILE A 102 -8.64 13.97 1.43
CA ILE A 102 -8.62 12.68 2.10
C ILE A 102 -8.67 11.58 1.02
N PRO A 103 -7.70 10.64 0.97
CA PRO A 103 -7.70 9.54 0.02
C PRO A 103 -8.88 8.60 0.22
N HIS A 104 -9.47 8.11 -0.86
CA HIS A 104 -10.35 6.94 -0.84
C HIS A 104 -9.53 5.65 -0.87
N LEU A 105 -10.13 4.51 -0.54
CA LEU A 105 -9.43 3.21 -0.57
C LEU A 105 -8.79 2.92 -1.93
N ARG A 106 -9.50 3.25 -3.01
CA ARG A 106 -9.01 3.07 -4.38
C ARG A 106 -7.78 3.93 -4.72
N ASP A 107 -7.66 5.10 -4.11
CA ASP A 107 -6.51 5.97 -4.35
C ASP A 107 -5.19 5.34 -3.88
N PHE A 108 -5.24 4.44 -2.89
CA PHE A 108 -4.06 3.68 -2.47
C PHE A 108 -3.61 2.69 -3.54
N ASP A 109 -4.54 2.11 -4.29
CA ASP A 109 -4.21 1.22 -5.40
C ASP A 109 -3.69 2.00 -6.60
N ASP A 110 -4.35 3.11 -6.95
CA ASP A 110 -4.04 3.89 -8.15
C ASP A 110 -2.78 4.75 -7.99
N TYR A 111 -2.55 5.35 -6.83
CA TYR A 111 -1.54 6.39 -6.61
C TYR A 111 -0.68 6.20 -5.37
N GLY A 112 -1.03 5.26 -4.49
CA GLY A 112 -0.34 5.02 -3.23
C GLY A 112 0.94 4.23 -3.39
N GLU A 113 1.79 4.32 -2.38
CA GLU A 113 3.04 3.55 -2.26
C GLU A 113 2.90 2.36 -1.29
N MET A 114 1.73 2.22 -0.67
CA MET A 114 1.43 1.21 0.32
C MET A 114 0.09 0.55 0.02
N ASP A 115 0.01 -0.77 0.19
CA ASP A 115 -1.24 -1.51 0.15
C ASP A 115 -2.11 -1.14 1.36
N VAL A 116 -3.37 -0.79 1.11
CA VAL A 116 -4.35 -0.44 2.15
C VAL A 116 -4.59 -1.58 3.15
N ALA A 117 -4.39 -2.82 2.76
CA ALA A 117 -4.48 -3.98 3.64
C ALA A 117 -3.60 -3.85 4.90
N ARG A 118 -2.50 -3.08 4.83
CA ARG A 118 -1.67 -2.75 5.99
C ARG A 118 -2.42 -2.03 7.11
N ILE A 119 -3.38 -1.20 6.76
CA ILE A 119 -4.23 -0.52 7.73
C ILE A 119 -5.18 -1.54 8.39
N PHE A 120 -5.71 -2.48 7.60
CA PHE A 120 -6.62 -3.51 8.09
C PHE A 120 -5.95 -4.52 9.01
N ASP A 121 -4.71 -4.92 8.67
CA ASP A 121 -3.92 -5.89 9.42
C ASP A 121 -3.30 -5.30 10.69
N ASN A 122 -3.28 -3.97 10.83
CA ASN A 122 -2.76 -3.34 12.03
C ASN A 122 -3.70 -3.58 13.22
N ASN A 123 -3.19 -4.17 14.29
CA ASN A 123 -3.96 -4.57 15.47
C ASN A 123 -4.70 -3.42 16.16
N SER A 124 -4.15 -2.20 16.11
CA SER A 124 -4.73 -1.03 16.76
C SER A 124 -5.68 -0.23 15.87
N LEU A 125 -5.73 -0.54 14.57
CA LEU A 125 -6.57 0.14 13.59
C LEU A 125 -7.73 -0.76 13.13
N GLY A 126 -7.43 -1.84 12.45
CA GLY A 126 -8.38 -2.82 11.97
C GLY A 126 -9.30 -2.38 10.83
N SER A 127 -9.39 -1.06 10.56
CA SER A 127 -10.14 -0.49 9.45
C SER A 127 -9.61 0.89 9.08
N TYR A 128 -9.90 1.30 7.84
CA TYR A 128 -9.55 2.65 7.38
C TYR A 128 -10.38 3.72 8.12
N TYR A 129 -11.64 3.41 8.45
CA TYR A 129 -12.48 4.29 9.26
C TYR A 129 -11.82 4.63 10.61
N LYS A 130 -11.37 3.63 11.39
CA LYS A 130 -10.66 3.87 12.66
C LYS A 130 -9.38 4.68 12.48
N PHE A 131 -8.66 4.46 11.39
CA PHE A 131 -7.50 5.27 11.05
C PHE A 131 -7.88 6.74 10.86
N LEU A 132 -8.91 7.03 10.05
CA LEU A 132 -9.37 8.39 9.79
C LEU A 132 -9.88 9.08 11.06
N VAL A 133 -10.72 8.42 11.84
CA VAL A 133 -11.24 8.97 13.11
C VAL A 133 -10.10 9.34 14.07
N LYS A 134 -9.03 8.54 14.09
CA LYS A 134 -7.91 8.74 15.02
C LYS A 134 -6.90 9.79 14.56
N TYR A 135 -6.69 9.93 13.25
CA TYR A 135 -5.58 10.73 12.73
C TYR A 135 -6.00 11.87 11.81
N GLU A 136 -7.24 11.88 11.31
CA GLU A 136 -7.73 12.92 10.41
C GLU A 136 -8.69 13.86 11.14
N LYS A 137 -8.25 15.08 11.39
CA LYS A 137 -9.03 16.07 12.18
C LYS A 137 -10.30 16.52 11.45
N ASP A 138 -10.25 16.56 10.13
CA ASP A 138 -11.35 17.05 9.30
C ASP A 138 -12.39 15.96 9.00
N TYR A 139 -12.14 14.73 9.44
CA TYR A 139 -13.06 13.61 9.21
C TYR A 139 -14.22 13.64 10.21
N LYS A 140 -15.43 13.91 9.71
CA LYS A 140 -16.62 14.17 10.57
C LYS A 140 -17.51 12.96 10.77
N LEU A 141 -17.43 11.94 9.90
CA LEU A 141 -18.28 10.75 10.03
C LEU A 141 -18.02 10.04 11.37
N ARG A 142 -19.11 9.71 12.07
CA ARG A 142 -19.05 8.92 13.30
C ARG A 142 -20.06 7.78 13.19
N LEU A 143 -19.55 6.58 13.31
CA LEU A 143 -20.33 5.35 13.31
C LEU A 143 -20.68 4.95 14.73
N SER A 144 -21.77 4.22 14.89
CA SER A 144 -22.10 3.55 16.14
C SER A 144 -21.11 2.43 16.44
N GLN A 145 -21.08 1.94 17.68
CA GLN A 145 -20.19 0.86 18.07
C GLN A 145 -20.43 -0.45 17.29
N GLU A 146 -21.69 -0.69 16.90
CA GLU A 146 -22.05 -1.87 16.09
C GLU A 146 -21.57 -1.72 14.65
N GLU A 147 -21.79 -0.55 14.05
CA GLU A 147 -21.30 -0.25 12.69
C GLU A 147 -19.77 -0.31 12.61
N GLU A 148 -19.05 0.19 13.62
CA GLU A 148 -17.59 0.06 13.68
C GLU A 148 -17.13 -1.40 13.66
N LYS A 149 -17.79 -2.28 14.43
CA LYS A 149 -17.49 -3.72 14.42
C LYS A 149 -17.73 -4.35 13.06
N ILE A 150 -18.82 -3.97 12.39
CA ILE A 150 -19.14 -4.45 11.04
C ILE A 150 -18.06 -4.00 10.04
N VAL A 151 -17.69 -2.72 10.05
CA VAL A 151 -16.67 -2.17 9.17
C VAL A 151 -15.31 -2.84 9.43
N GLU A 152 -14.93 -3.07 10.68
CA GLU A 152 -13.72 -3.78 11.03
C GLU A 152 -13.73 -5.23 10.55
N PHE A 153 -14.87 -5.93 10.73
CA PHE A 153 -15.04 -7.30 10.23
C PHE A 153 -14.90 -7.38 8.72
N ILE A 154 -15.58 -6.49 7.99
CA ILE A 154 -15.48 -6.39 6.52
C ILE A 154 -14.01 -6.15 6.11
N SER A 155 -13.36 -5.18 6.73
CA SER A 155 -11.97 -4.82 6.40
C SER A 155 -11.01 -5.99 6.61
N LYS A 156 -11.09 -6.67 7.75
CA LYS A 156 -10.16 -7.76 8.12
C LYS A 156 -10.46 -9.09 7.46
N LYS A 157 -11.73 -9.40 7.21
CA LYS A 157 -12.15 -10.74 6.77
C LYS A 157 -12.54 -10.81 5.30
N LEU A 158 -13.14 -9.77 4.76
CA LEU A 158 -13.67 -9.78 3.41
C LEU A 158 -12.81 -8.96 2.42
N ALA A 159 -12.27 -7.83 2.84
CA ALA A 159 -11.50 -6.94 1.98
C ALA A 159 -10.01 -7.28 1.88
N ASN A 160 -9.56 -8.39 2.49
CA ASN A 160 -8.15 -8.81 2.48
C ASN A 160 -7.71 -9.50 1.17
N GLY A 161 -8.56 -9.51 0.14
CA GLY A 161 -8.23 -10.03 -1.19
C GLY A 161 -8.11 -11.55 -1.32
N LYS A 162 -8.42 -12.33 -0.27
CA LYS A 162 -8.22 -13.78 -0.28
C LYS A 162 -9.26 -14.54 -1.11
N ARG A 163 -10.50 -14.03 -1.22
CA ARG A 163 -11.59 -14.70 -1.93
C ARG A 163 -12.46 -13.71 -2.68
N ILE A 164 -12.47 -13.81 -4.00
CA ILE A 164 -13.26 -12.94 -4.86
C ILE A 164 -14.78 -13.12 -4.65
N GLN A 165 -15.19 -14.33 -4.26
CA GLN A 165 -16.60 -14.66 -4.00
C GLN A 165 -17.17 -13.85 -2.83
N GLU A 166 -16.37 -13.59 -1.79
CA GLU A 166 -16.80 -12.82 -0.62
C GLU A 166 -17.08 -11.37 -0.99
N LEU A 167 -16.23 -10.76 -1.83
CA LEU A 167 -16.43 -9.40 -2.36
C LEU A 167 -17.67 -9.33 -3.27
N GLN A 168 -17.88 -10.35 -4.10
CA GLN A 168 -19.08 -10.43 -4.95
C GLN A 168 -20.35 -10.56 -4.13
N LEU A 169 -20.33 -11.38 -3.07
CA LEU A 169 -21.46 -11.50 -2.14
C LEU A 169 -21.75 -10.17 -1.44
N LEU A 170 -20.71 -9.53 -0.90
CA LEU A 170 -20.83 -8.22 -0.26
C LEU A 170 -21.43 -7.17 -1.21
N LYS A 171 -20.91 -7.13 -2.45
CA LYS A 171 -21.46 -6.23 -3.48
C LYS A 171 -22.95 -6.48 -3.74
N ARG A 172 -23.38 -7.75 -3.84
CA ARG A 172 -24.80 -8.09 -3.99
C ARG A 172 -25.62 -7.67 -2.79
N MET A 173 -25.16 -7.95 -1.56
CA MET A 173 -25.83 -7.52 -0.32
C MET A 173 -26.01 -6.00 -0.27
N LEU A 174 -25.00 -5.23 -0.63
CA LEU A 174 -25.06 -3.76 -0.70
C LEU A 174 -26.04 -3.28 -1.78
N MET A 175 -26.14 -3.95 -2.91
CA MET A 175 -27.13 -3.63 -3.95
C MET A 175 -28.57 -3.89 -3.46
N TYR A 176 -28.80 -5.00 -2.75
CA TYR A 176 -30.09 -5.29 -2.13
C TYR A 176 -30.42 -4.27 -1.03
N ALA A 177 -29.46 -3.93 -0.16
CA ALA A 177 -29.64 -2.92 0.88
C ALA A 177 -29.96 -1.54 0.28
N LYS A 178 -29.32 -1.14 -0.82
CA LYS A 178 -29.66 0.09 -1.56
C LYS A 178 -31.06 0.04 -2.17
N GLY A 179 -31.52 -1.12 -2.63
CA GLY A 179 -32.88 -1.35 -3.08
C GLY A 179 -33.92 -1.18 -1.94
N LEU A 180 -33.58 -1.66 -0.74
CA LEU A 180 -34.37 -1.52 0.47
C LEU A 180 -34.30 -0.09 1.07
N SER A 181 -33.21 0.68 0.83
CA SER A 181 -33.07 2.04 1.34
C SER A 181 -34.00 3.05 0.62
N LYS A 182 -34.51 2.71 -0.57
CA LYS A 182 -35.67 3.42 -1.13
C LYS A 182 -36.94 3.27 -0.25
N CYS A 183 -36.92 2.35 0.71
CA CYS A 183 -37.91 2.17 1.76
C CYS A 183 -37.52 2.79 3.12
N GLY A 184 -36.55 3.67 3.20
CA GLY A 184 -36.32 4.52 4.38
C GLY A 184 -35.42 3.98 5.50
N LEU A 185 -34.69 2.87 5.32
CA LEU A 185 -33.94 2.22 6.42
C LEU A 185 -32.43 2.30 6.40
N PHE A 186 -31.75 2.79 5.32
CA PHE A 186 -30.27 2.80 5.24
C PHE A 186 -29.73 4.00 4.45
N SER A 187 -29.88 5.22 4.95
CA SER A 187 -29.39 6.42 4.23
C SER A 187 -27.94 6.80 4.49
N SER A 188 -27.20 6.15 5.41
CA SER A 188 -25.89 6.60 5.87
C SER A 188 -24.67 5.82 5.38
N LEU A 189 -24.83 4.65 4.80
CA LEU A 189 -23.70 3.77 4.42
C LEU A 189 -23.20 3.90 2.98
N SER A 190 -23.78 4.80 2.16
CA SER A 190 -23.57 4.78 0.71
C SER A 190 -22.65 5.86 0.12
N GLN A 191 -22.03 6.71 0.92
CA GLN A 191 -21.23 7.82 0.39
C GLN A 191 -19.70 7.64 0.45
N ASP A 192 -19.18 6.64 1.19
CA ASP A 192 -17.74 6.52 1.45
C ASP A 192 -17.11 5.15 1.08
N MET A 193 -17.72 4.40 0.16
CA MET A 193 -17.10 3.21 -0.42
C MET A 193 -16.81 3.37 -1.91
#